data_5245693fead4c52cca141426977016d4
#
_entry.id   5245693fead4c52cca141426977016d4
#
_cell.length_a   1.000
_cell.length_b   1.000
_cell.length_c   1.000
_cell.angle_alpha   90.00
_cell.angle_beta   90.00
_cell.angle_gamma   90.00
#
_symmetry.space_group_name_H-M   'P 1'
#
loop_
_entity.id
_entity.type
_entity.pdbx_description
1 polymer ?
#
loop_
_entity_poly.entity_id
_entity_poly.type
_entity_poly.pdbx_seq_one_letter_code
_entity_poly.pdbx_strand_id
1 'polypeptide(L)'
;IASGNVRVGDKVVALPSGSTSQVKSIVTSRGDLDQAVIEQAVTLCLEDEIDISRGDIIVAANARAEITDQFEAAILWMHSNPLLPGRSYLIKTENKTLTGVVTKLKHRVNVNDFNHEPVDSLNLNEVGLCNVSLSGEIVFEPYHSNRNMGSFIIIDKMTNHTLGCGMINHGLRRATNIHWQAVDINKVARAQLLQQKPCILWFTGFSGSGKSSIANLVEKKLFSKGKHSYLLDGDNVRHGLNRDLGFTNADRVENIRRISETAKLMLDA
;
A
#
# COMPACT_ATOMS: atom_id res chain seq x y z
N ILE A 1 -10.43 -13.80 17.15
CA ILE A 1 -9.75 -14.71 16.21
C ILE A 1 -10.61 -14.81 14.95
N ALA A 2 -10.06 -14.36 13.81
CA ALA A 2 -10.79 -14.34 12.53
C ALA A 2 -10.77 -15.69 11.81
N SER A 3 -9.68 -16.46 11.96
CA SER A 3 -9.57 -17.82 11.41
C SER A 3 -8.61 -18.68 12.22
N GLY A 4 -8.77 -20.00 12.15
CA GLY A 4 -7.90 -20.96 12.82
C GLY A 4 -8.02 -20.96 14.36
N ASN A 5 -6.91 -21.26 15.00
CA ASN A 5 -6.75 -21.21 16.46
C ASN A 5 -5.36 -20.72 16.84
N VAL A 6 -5.22 -20.25 18.07
CA VAL A 6 -3.95 -19.83 18.67
C VAL A 6 -3.82 -20.41 20.06
N ARG A 7 -2.61 -20.85 20.43
CA ARG A 7 -2.28 -21.40 21.75
C ARG A 7 -1.19 -20.59 22.42
N VAL A 8 -1.14 -20.68 23.74
CA VAL A 8 0.01 -20.20 24.50
C VAL A 8 1.27 -20.94 24.03
N GLY A 9 2.34 -20.21 23.77
CA GLY A 9 3.58 -20.74 23.23
C GLY A 9 3.68 -20.76 21.70
N ASP A 10 2.63 -20.44 20.95
CA ASP A 10 2.69 -20.37 19.49
C ASP A 10 3.56 -19.19 19.02
N LYS A 11 4.38 -19.45 18.00
CA LYS A 11 5.12 -18.40 17.31
C LYS A 11 4.22 -17.65 16.34
N VAL A 12 4.24 -16.34 16.43
CA VAL A 12 3.39 -15.45 15.63
C VAL A 12 4.22 -14.39 14.91
N VAL A 13 3.63 -13.85 13.84
CA VAL A 13 4.19 -12.77 13.03
C VAL A 13 3.14 -11.67 12.93
N ALA A 14 3.53 -10.43 13.21
CA ALA A 14 2.70 -9.25 12.97
C ALA A 14 2.91 -8.77 11.52
N LEU A 15 1.84 -8.64 10.76
CA LEU A 15 1.85 -8.16 9.37
C LEU A 15 1.19 -6.79 9.28
N PRO A 16 1.71 -5.85 8.48
CA PRO A 16 2.73 -6.05 7.44
C PRO A 16 4.19 -5.91 7.93
N SER A 17 4.47 -5.56 9.19
CA SER A 17 5.84 -5.29 9.67
C SER A 17 6.79 -6.49 9.56
N GLY A 18 6.26 -7.72 9.64
CA GLY A 18 7.05 -8.94 9.67
C GLY A 18 7.70 -9.24 11.04
N SER A 19 7.38 -8.44 12.08
CA SER A 19 7.92 -8.65 13.43
C SER A 19 7.41 -9.96 14.03
N THR A 20 8.31 -10.74 14.61
CA THR A 20 8.01 -12.07 15.17
C THR A 20 8.02 -12.03 16.69
N SER A 21 7.13 -12.79 17.31
CA SER A 21 7.12 -13.01 18.76
C SER A 21 6.47 -14.36 19.09
N GLN A 22 6.27 -14.63 20.37
CA GLN A 22 5.60 -15.81 20.88
C GLN A 22 4.44 -15.43 21.79
N VAL A 23 3.33 -16.18 21.73
CA VAL A 23 2.18 -15.94 22.59
C VAL A 23 2.51 -16.33 24.02
N LYS A 24 2.54 -15.38 24.94
CA LYS A 24 2.80 -15.56 26.36
C LYS A 24 1.55 -15.99 27.13
N SER A 25 0.44 -15.31 26.87
CA SER A 25 -0.86 -15.64 27.49
C SER A 25 -2.02 -15.17 26.61
N ILE A 26 -3.17 -15.78 26.80
CA ILE A 26 -4.43 -15.46 26.14
C ILE A 26 -5.44 -15.08 27.21
N VAL A 27 -5.79 -13.79 27.28
CA VAL A 27 -6.61 -13.21 28.36
C VAL A 27 -8.02 -12.91 27.87
N THR A 28 -9.02 -13.27 28.66
CA THR A 28 -10.42 -12.92 28.43
C THR A 28 -11.06 -12.31 29.68
N SER A 29 -12.24 -11.73 29.53
CA SER A 29 -13.01 -11.23 30.68
C SER A 29 -13.40 -12.32 31.71
N ARG A 30 -13.29 -13.59 31.35
CA ARG A 30 -13.62 -14.75 32.21
C ARG A 30 -12.38 -15.48 32.74
N GLY A 31 -11.19 -14.97 32.45
CA GLY A 31 -9.91 -15.56 32.85
C GLY A 31 -9.04 -15.91 31.64
N ASP A 32 -7.89 -16.49 31.94
CA ASP A 32 -6.91 -16.89 30.94
C ASP A 32 -7.30 -18.22 30.27
N LEU A 33 -6.93 -18.34 29.00
CA LEU A 33 -7.16 -19.52 28.19
C LEU A 33 -5.83 -20.10 27.72
N ASP A 34 -5.75 -21.43 27.61
CA ASP A 34 -4.62 -22.12 26.96
C ASP A 34 -4.70 -22.04 25.44
N GLN A 35 -5.92 -21.88 24.91
CA GLN A 35 -6.20 -21.83 23.48
C GLN A 35 -7.40 -20.91 23.19
N ALA A 36 -7.31 -20.11 22.13
CA ALA A 36 -8.45 -19.40 21.56
C ALA A 36 -8.76 -19.93 20.15
N VAL A 37 -10.06 -19.93 19.80
CA VAL A 37 -10.57 -20.41 18.52
C VAL A 37 -11.31 -19.30 17.76
N ILE A 38 -11.68 -19.58 16.51
CA ILE A 38 -12.44 -18.67 15.65
C ILE A 38 -13.65 -18.06 16.38
N GLU A 39 -13.96 -16.81 16.06
CA GLU A 39 -15.04 -15.98 16.63
C GLU A 39 -14.84 -15.56 18.09
N GLN A 40 -13.77 -15.94 18.76
CA GLN A 40 -13.46 -15.45 20.09
C GLN A 40 -12.72 -14.10 20.05
N ALA A 41 -13.20 -13.14 20.85
CA ALA A 41 -12.50 -11.91 21.15
C ALA A 41 -11.60 -12.12 22.38
N VAL A 42 -10.30 -11.98 22.20
CA VAL A 42 -9.28 -12.24 23.23
C VAL A 42 -8.21 -11.15 23.21
N THR A 43 -7.50 -10.99 24.34
CA THR A 43 -6.26 -10.23 24.40
C THR A 43 -5.09 -11.20 24.35
N LEU A 44 -4.23 -11.05 23.35
CA LEU A 44 -2.97 -11.78 23.25
C LEU A 44 -1.87 -10.96 23.93
N CYS A 45 -1.21 -11.53 24.91
CA CYS A 45 0.05 -10.99 25.45
C CYS A 45 1.20 -11.72 24.76
N LEU A 46 2.18 -10.96 24.31
CA LEU A 46 3.35 -11.48 23.61
C LEU A 46 4.57 -11.45 24.54
N GLU A 47 5.58 -12.28 24.25
CA GLU A 47 6.82 -12.30 25.03
C GLU A 47 7.68 -11.05 24.76
N ASP A 48 7.69 -10.57 23.53
CA ASP A 48 8.48 -9.42 23.10
C ASP A 48 7.60 -8.18 22.94
N GLU A 49 8.16 -7.00 23.21
CA GLU A 49 7.56 -5.71 22.88
C GLU A 49 7.76 -5.43 21.40
N ILE A 50 6.79 -5.79 20.56
CA ILE A 50 6.77 -5.50 19.13
C ILE A 50 5.69 -4.47 18.83
N ASP A 51 5.95 -3.59 17.85
CA ASP A 51 4.99 -2.57 17.43
C ASP A 51 3.87 -3.23 16.61
N ILE A 52 2.65 -3.17 17.14
CA ILE A 52 1.42 -3.67 16.51
C ILE A 52 0.37 -2.59 16.65
N SER A 53 -0.09 -2.11 15.51
CA SER A 53 -1.08 -1.05 15.45
C SER A 53 -2.45 -1.57 14.98
N ARG A 54 -3.50 -0.77 15.23
CA ARG A 54 -4.84 -1.08 14.73
C ARG A 54 -4.83 -1.22 13.21
N GLY A 55 -5.30 -2.37 12.74
CA GLY A 55 -5.33 -2.73 11.32
C GLY A 55 -4.22 -3.70 10.91
N ASP A 56 -3.28 -4.01 11.81
CA ASP A 56 -2.33 -5.09 11.60
C ASP A 56 -2.96 -6.45 11.91
N ILE A 57 -2.40 -7.48 11.32
CA ILE A 57 -2.87 -8.85 11.48
C ILE A 57 -1.77 -9.71 12.10
N ILE A 58 -2.10 -10.42 13.17
CA ILE A 58 -1.23 -11.41 13.77
C ILE A 58 -1.55 -12.77 13.11
N VAL A 59 -0.55 -13.40 12.54
CA VAL A 59 -0.66 -14.71 11.88
C VAL A 59 0.30 -15.71 12.51
N ALA A 60 0.00 -17.01 12.37
CA ALA A 60 0.95 -18.04 12.73
C ALA A 60 2.23 -17.91 11.89
N ALA A 61 3.40 -18.24 12.45
CA ALA A 61 4.69 -18.06 11.78
C ALA A 61 4.82 -18.82 10.43
N ASN A 62 4.00 -19.86 10.21
CA ASN A 62 3.92 -20.61 8.97
C ASN A 62 2.72 -20.22 8.08
N ALA A 63 1.94 -19.20 8.45
CA ALA A 63 0.82 -18.71 7.66
C ALA A 63 1.30 -17.95 6.42
N ARG A 64 0.55 -18.09 5.31
CA ARG A 64 0.91 -17.50 4.00
C ARG A 64 -0.02 -16.34 3.62
N ALA A 65 -0.38 -15.48 4.58
CA ALA A 65 -1.10 -14.26 4.23
C ALA A 65 -0.25 -13.39 3.30
N GLU A 66 -0.87 -12.83 2.27
CA GLU A 66 -0.21 -11.98 1.28
C GLU A 66 -0.30 -10.51 1.72
N ILE A 67 0.74 -9.74 1.36
CA ILE A 67 0.78 -8.29 1.56
C ILE A 67 0.82 -7.64 0.19
N THR A 68 -0.09 -6.70 -0.07
CA THR A 68 -0.10 -5.97 -1.35
C THR A 68 -0.78 -4.61 -1.23
N ASP A 69 -0.40 -3.70 -2.11
CA ASP A 69 -1.09 -2.43 -2.38
C ASP A 69 -1.89 -2.48 -3.69
N GLN A 70 -1.80 -3.61 -4.44
CA GLN A 70 -2.49 -3.80 -5.72
C GLN A 70 -2.98 -5.23 -5.85
N PHE A 71 -4.22 -5.40 -6.27
CA PHE A 71 -4.81 -6.73 -6.43
C PHE A 71 -5.81 -6.77 -7.58
N GLU A 72 -6.06 -7.97 -8.07
CA GLU A 72 -7.18 -8.29 -8.93
C GLU A 72 -8.38 -8.72 -8.08
N ALA A 73 -9.55 -8.22 -8.42
CA ALA A 73 -10.78 -8.58 -7.73
C ALA A 73 -11.98 -8.63 -8.68
N ALA A 74 -12.91 -9.51 -8.39
CA ALA A 74 -14.26 -9.44 -8.92
C ALA A 74 -15.04 -8.39 -8.11
N ILE A 75 -15.63 -7.40 -8.79
CA ILE A 75 -16.40 -6.32 -8.16
C ILE A 75 -17.84 -6.42 -8.63
N LEU A 76 -18.79 -6.50 -7.67
CA LEU A 76 -20.21 -6.27 -7.88
C LEU A 76 -20.50 -4.80 -7.62
N TRP A 77 -20.98 -4.11 -8.65
CA TRP A 77 -21.38 -2.71 -8.54
C TRP A 77 -22.84 -2.56 -8.15
N MET A 78 -23.13 -1.74 -7.14
CA MET A 78 -24.45 -1.66 -6.50
C MET A 78 -25.05 -0.24 -6.52
N HIS A 79 -24.49 0.66 -7.31
CA HIS A 79 -24.92 2.06 -7.37
C HIS A 79 -25.42 2.44 -8.76
N SER A 80 -26.40 3.38 -8.82
CA SER A 80 -27.00 3.85 -10.08
C SER A 80 -26.02 4.58 -11.01
N ASN A 81 -25.05 5.33 -10.44
CA ASN A 81 -23.97 5.90 -11.22
C ASN A 81 -22.93 4.81 -11.52
N PRO A 82 -22.47 4.70 -12.77
CA PRO A 82 -21.55 3.63 -13.15
C PRO A 82 -20.20 3.73 -12.45
N LEU A 83 -19.55 2.59 -12.22
CA LEU A 83 -18.14 2.53 -11.85
C LEU A 83 -17.30 2.94 -13.06
N LEU A 84 -16.47 3.96 -12.87
CA LEU A 84 -15.51 4.41 -13.86
C LEU A 84 -14.07 4.18 -13.34
N PRO A 85 -13.18 3.58 -14.16
CA PRO A 85 -11.76 3.50 -13.82
C PRO A 85 -11.16 4.90 -13.56
N GLY A 86 -10.18 4.96 -12.66
CA GLY A 86 -9.49 6.20 -12.30
C GLY A 86 -10.15 7.03 -11.20
N ARG A 87 -11.41 6.79 -10.86
CA ARG A 87 -12.08 7.46 -9.74
C ARG A 87 -11.58 6.90 -8.40
N SER A 88 -11.38 7.79 -7.43
CA SER A 88 -10.91 7.46 -6.09
C SER A 88 -12.08 7.17 -5.13
N TYR A 89 -12.00 6.05 -4.42
CA TYR A 89 -12.97 5.58 -3.45
C TYR A 89 -12.30 5.31 -2.10
N LEU A 90 -13.09 5.06 -1.05
CA LEU A 90 -12.63 4.36 0.14
C LEU A 90 -12.86 2.86 -0.07
N ILE A 91 -11.81 2.08 0.12
CA ILE A 91 -11.86 0.61 0.10
C ILE A 91 -11.72 0.16 1.54
N LYS A 92 -12.76 -0.50 2.04
CA LYS A 92 -12.79 -1.01 3.42
C LYS A 92 -12.70 -2.52 3.37
N THR A 93 -11.60 -3.05 3.87
CA THR A 93 -11.40 -4.46 4.20
C THR A 93 -11.86 -4.73 5.63
N GLU A 94 -11.71 -5.93 6.13
CA GLU A 94 -12.10 -6.29 7.49
C GLU A 94 -11.42 -5.41 8.57
N ASN A 95 -10.16 -5.07 8.37
CA ASN A 95 -9.31 -4.42 9.38
C ASN A 95 -8.82 -3.02 8.99
N LYS A 96 -8.82 -2.66 7.71
CA LYS A 96 -8.32 -1.35 7.22
C LYS A 96 -9.33 -0.65 6.31
N THR A 97 -9.28 0.67 6.31
CA THR A 97 -9.95 1.51 5.32
C THR A 97 -8.90 2.40 4.66
N LEU A 98 -8.72 2.23 3.36
CA LEU A 98 -7.72 2.94 2.56
C LEU A 98 -8.37 3.63 1.37
N THR A 99 -7.70 4.64 0.85
CA THR A 99 -8.06 5.17 -0.46
C THR A 99 -7.64 4.18 -1.53
N GLY A 100 -8.55 3.89 -2.46
CA GLY A 100 -8.26 3.01 -3.59
C GLY A 100 -8.84 3.54 -4.89
N VAL A 101 -8.30 3.05 -5.99
CA VAL A 101 -8.69 3.37 -7.35
C VAL A 101 -8.80 2.07 -8.14
N VAL A 102 -9.88 1.92 -8.88
CA VAL A 102 -9.96 0.89 -9.92
C VAL A 102 -9.12 1.36 -11.10
N THR A 103 -7.94 0.76 -11.27
CA THR A 103 -6.96 1.17 -12.28
C THR A 103 -7.29 0.62 -13.67
N LYS A 104 -7.95 -0.54 -13.71
CA LYS A 104 -8.36 -1.19 -14.94
C LYS A 104 -9.60 -2.04 -14.72
N LEU A 105 -10.59 -1.88 -15.56
CA LEU A 105 -11.69 -2.82 -15.74
C LEU A 105 -11.29 -3.76 -16.90
N LYS A 106 -11.16 -5.05 -16.63
CA LYS A 106 -10.71 -6.03 -17.61
C LYS A 106 -11.85 -6.48 -18.52
N HIS A 107 -12.96 -6.86 -17.89
CA HIS A 107 -14.19 -7.29 -18.56
C HIS A 107 -15.34 -7.33 -17.56
N ARG A 108 -16.54 -7.27 -18.07
CA ARG A 108 -17.77 -7.62 -17.35
C ARG A 108 -18.01 -9.13 -17.45
N VAL A 109 -18.54 -9.73 -16.41
CA VAL A 109 -19.02 -11.11 -16.42
C VAL A 109 -20.54 -11.10 -16.63
N ASN A 110 -20.99 -11.69 -17.71
CA ASN A 110 -22.42 -11.90 -17.93
C ASN A 110 -22.91 -13.01 -16.99
N VAL A 111 -23.81 -12.67 -16.08
CA VAL A 111 -24.27 -13.60 -15.02
C VAL A 111 -25.16 -14.75 -15.53
N ASN A 112 -25.64 -14.69 -16.79
CA ASN A 112 -26.49 -15.71 -17.37
C ASN A 112 -25.71 -16.85 -18.04
N ASP A 113 -24.60 -16.51 -18.72
CA ASP A 113 -23.81 -17.45 -19.52
C ASP A 113 -22.32 -17.48 -19.14
N PHE A 114 -21.93 -16.67 -18.14
CA PHE A 114 -20.57 -16.48 -17.65
C PHE A 114 -19.55 -16.03 -18.70
N ASN A 115 -20.01 -15.49 -19.83
CA ASN A 115 -19.15 -14.93 -20.84
C ASN A 115 -18.51 -13.63 -20.37
N HIS A 116 -17.30 -13.39 -20.89
CA HIS A 116 -16.52 -12.18 -20.60
C HIS A 116 -16.73 -11.15 -21.70
N GLU A 117 -17.27 -9.99 -21.34
CA GLU A 117 -17.56 -8.93 -22.28
C GLU A 117 -16.64 -7.72 -22.02
N PRO A 118 -15.93 -7.19 -23.03
CA PRO A 118 -15.14 -5.98 -22.85
C PRO A 118 -16.07 -4.79 -22.62
N VAL A 119 -15.83 -4.04 -21.56
CA VAL A 119 -16.61 -2.85 -21.19
C VAL A 119 -15.70 -1.80 -20.55
N ASP A 120 -16.09 -0.53 -20.64
CA ASP A 120 -15.34 0.59 -20.05
C ASP A 120 -15.90 1.02 -18.68
N SER A 121 -17.07 0.51 -18.29
CA SER A 121 -17.72 0.83 -17.02
C SER A 121 -18.57 -0.33 -16.53
N LEU A 122 -18.89 -0.35 -15.23
CA LEU A 122 -19.89 -1.26 -14.65
C LEU A 122 -21.12 -0.46 -14.23
N ASN A 123 -22.28 -0.90 -14.67
CA ASN A 123 -23.57 -0.36 -14.26
C ASN A 123 -24.11 -1.09 -13.02
N LEU A 124 -25.24 -0.62 -12.51
CA LEU A 124 -25.93 -1.24 -11.37
C LEU A 124 -26.14 -2.75 -11.58
N ASN A 125 -25.81 -3.55 -10.59
CA ASN A 125 -25.91 -5.01 -10.56
C ASN A 125 -25.02 -5.74 -11.58
N GLU A 126 -24.03 -5.07 -12.14
CA GLU A 126 -23.02 -5.73 -12.98
C GLU A 126 -21.82 -6.21 -12.16
N VAL A 127 -21.27 -7.34 -12.59
CA VAL A 127 -20.04 -7.92 -12.03
C VAL A 127 -18.91 -7.76 -13.05
N GLY A 128 -17.79 -7.26 -12.59
CA GLY A 128 -16.60 -7.13 -13.46
C GLY A 128 -15.30 -7.52 -12.78
N LEU A 129 -14.36 -7.98 -13.58
CA LEU A 129 -13.00 -8.26 -13.14
C LEU A 129 -12.16 -6.99 -13.26
N CYS A 130 -11.60 -6.55 -12.15
CA CYS A 130 -10.92 -5.27 -12.03
C CYS A 130 -9.54 -5.40 -11.39
N ASN A 131 -8.64 -4.51 -11.78
CA ASN A 131 -7.42 -4.25 -11.02
C ASN A 131 -7.66 -3.05 -10.11
N VAL A 132 -7.30 -3.18 -8.85
CA VAL A 132 -7.43 -2.15 -7.81
C VAL A 132 -6.06 -1.79 -7.27
N SER A 133 -5.81 -0.49 -7.08
CA SER A 133 -4.62 0.02 -6.41
C SER A 133 -5.04 0.79 -5.17
N LEU A 134 -4.34 0.58 -4.05
CA LEU A 134 -4.57 1.21 -2.77
C LEU A 134 -3.49 2.23 -2.44
N SER A 135 -3.80 3.16 -1.53
CA SER A 135 -2.84 4.14 -1.00
C SER A 135 -1.84 3.56 0.01
N GLY A 136 -1.98 2.30 0.37
CA GLY A 136 -1.13 1.58 1.32
C GLY A 136 -1.36 0.09 1.26
N GLU A 137 -0.55 -0.65 1.97
CA GLU A 137 -0.59 -2.11 1.98
C GLU A 137 -1.73 -2.66 2.84
N ILE A 138 -2.32 -3.74 2.36
CA ILE A 138 -3.23 -4.61 3.10
C ILE A 138 -2.63 -6.00 3.23
N VAL A 139 -3.00 -6.66 4.32
CA VAL A 139 -2.78 -8.10 4.50
C VAL A 139 -4.07 -8.80 4.11
N PHE A 140 -4.00 -9.75 3.24
CA PHE A 140 -5.18 -10.47 2.74
C PHE A 140 -4.88 -11.93 2.42
N GLU A 141 -5.92 -12.70 2.29
CA GLU A 141 -5.92 -14.01 1.64
C GLU A 141 -6.95 -13.97 0.49
N PRO A 142 -6.73 -14.72 -0.60
CA PRO A 142 -7.72 -14.80 -1.68
C PRO A 142 -9.10 -15.20 -1.15
N TYR A 143 -10.17 -14.60 -1.69
CA TYR A 143 -11.54 -14.82 -1.23
C TYR A 143 -11.97 -16.29 -1.19
N HIS A 144 -11.48 -17.11 -2.12
CA HIS A 144 -11.76 -18.54 -2.15
C HIS A 144 -11.14 -19.31 -0.97
N SER A 145 -10.05 -18.79 -0.39
CA SER A 145 -9.37 -19.39 0.77
C SER A 145 -9.92 -18.85 2.08
N ASN A 146 -10.14 -17.53 2.16
CA ASN A 146 -10.65 -16.88 3.36
C ASN A 146 -11.59 -15.73 2.96
N ARG A 147 -12.90 -15.94 3.14
CA ARG A 147 -13.91 -14.98 2.71
C ARG A 147 -13.82 -13.65 3.45
N ASN A 148 -13.50 -13.67 4.73
CA ASN A 148 -13.40 -12.45 5.53
C ASN A 148 -12.20 -11.60 5.10
N MET A 149 -11.02 -12.20 5.00
CA MET A 149 -9.80 -11.49 4.61
C MET A 149 -9.72 -11.17 3.11
N GLY A 150 -10.48 -11.89 2.28
CA GLY A 150 -10.50 -11.70 0.82
C GLY A 150 -11.64 -10.82 0.32
N SER A 151 -12.46 -10.23 1.19
CA SER A 151 -13.57 -9.37 0.82
C SER A 151 -13.34 -7.91 1.17
N PHE A 152 -13.99 -7.01 0.43
CA PHE A 152 -13.97 -5.58 0.72
C PHE A 152 -15.27 -4.90 0.24
N ILE A 153 -15.54 -3.71 0.76
CA ILE A 153 -16.59 -2.82 0.24
C ILE A 153 -15.98 -1.54 -0.32
N ILE A 154 -16.67 -0.99 -1.31
CA ILE A 154 -16.34 0.26 -1.98
C ILE A 154 -17.28 1.34 -1.48
N ILE A 155 -16.74 2.43 -0.96
CA ILE A 155 -17.49 3.51 -0.33
C ILE A 155 -17.17 4.82 -1.04
N ASP A 156 -18.19 5.61 -1.30
CA ASP A 156 -18.03 6.97 -1.80
C ASP A 156 -17.44 7.90 -0.74
N LYS A 157 -16.41 8.66 -1.09
CA LYS A 157 -15.70 9.54 -0.15
C LYS A 157 -16.52 10.75 0.32
N MET A 158 -17.50 11.17 -0.47
CA MET A 158 -18.26 12.38 -0.19
C MET A 158 -19.54 12.06 0.58
N THR A 159 -20.24 11.00 0.16
CA THR A 159 -21.55 10.64 0.70
C THR A 159 -21.49 9.55 1.76
N ASN A 160 -20.36 8.83 1.85
CA ASN A 160 -20.17 7.62 2.67
C ASN A 160 -21.13 6.47 2.32
N HIS A 161 -21.77 6.52 1.15
CA HIS A 161 -22.60 5.41 0.68
C HIS A 161 -21.74 4.25 0.20
N THR A 162 -22.19 3.03 0.50
CA THR A 162 -21.60 1.82 -0.10
C THR A 162 -22.03 1.75 -1.56
N LEU A 163 -21.05 1.71 -2.46
CA LEU A 163 -21.24 1.69 -3.91
C LEU A 163 -21.12 0.30 -4.52
N GLY A 164 -20.43 -0.62 -3.84
CA GLY A 164 -20.22 -1.97 -4.31
C GLY A 164 -19.43 -2.80 -3.31
N CYS A 165 -19.25 -4.06 -3.65
CA CYS A 165 -18.39 -4.96 -2.91
C CYS A 165 -17.48 -5.73 -3.86
N GLY A 166 -16.42 -6.31 -3.32
CA GLY A 166 -15.45 -7.05 -4.12
C GLY A 166 -14.86 -8.24 -3.41
N MET A 167 -14.37 -9.17 -4.22
CA MET A 167 -13.73 -10.41 -3.82
C MET A 167 -12.32 -10.44 -4.43
N ILE A 168 -11.30 -10.45 -3.58
CA ILE A 168 -9.90 -10.45 -4.02
C ILE A 168 -9.53 -11.83 -4.56
N ASN A 169 -9.07 -11.88 -5.80
CA ASN A 169 -8.59 -13.12 -6.42
C ASN A 169 -7.14 -13.40 -6.06
N HIS A 170 -6.27 -12.42 -6.27
CA HIS A 170 -4.84 -12.49 -5.98
C HIS A 170 -4.21 -11.10 -5.96
N GLY A 171 -3.07 -10.98 -5.29
CA GLY A 171 -2.23 -9.78 -5.34
C GLY A 171 -1.62 -9.59 -6.72
N LEU A 172 -1.64 -8.37 -7.22
CA LEU A 172 -0.89 -8.01 -8.41
C LEU A 172 0.55 -7.75 -7.98
N ARG A 173 1.40 -8.75 -8.13
CA ARG A 173 2.81 -8.62 -7.79
C ARG A 173 3.45 -7.60 -8.73
N ARG A 174 3.88 -6.46 -8.22
CA ARG A 174 4.97 -5.74 -8.86
C ARG A 174 6.13 -6.71 -8.88
N ALA A 175 6.57 -7.10 -10.06
CA ALA A 175 7.64 -8.07 -10.33
C ALA A 175 8.44 -8.53 -9.08
N THR A 176 7.97 -9.55 -8.38
CA THR A 176 8.65 -10.14 -7.21
C THR A 176 9.96 -10.86 -7.57
N ASN A 177 10.30 -10.86 -8.86
CA ASN A 177 11.61 -11.30 -9.37
C ASN A 177 12.70 -10.23 -9.21
N ILE A 178 12.40 -9.07 -8.58
CA ILE A 178 13.42 -8.08 -8.26
C ILE A 178 14.10 -8.54 -6.97
N HIS A 179 15.14 -9.33 -7.11
CA HIS A 179 16.09 -9.57 -6.05
C HIS A 179 17.01 -8.36 -5.97
N TRP A 180 17.20 -7.84 -4.77
CA TRP A 180 18.23 -6.83 -4.53
C TRP A 180 19.58 -7.44 -4.91
N GLN A 181 20.18 -6.95 -5.99
CA GLN A 181 21.55 -7.33 -6.32
C GLN A 181 22.50 -6.52 -5.43
N ALA A 182 23.30 -7.24 -4.65
CA ALA A 182 24.43 -6.63 -3.97
C ALA A 182 25.43 -6.20 -5.05
N VAL A 183 25.66 -4.89 -5.16
CA VAL A 183 26.69 -4.32 -6.05
C VAL A 183 27.97 -4.06 -5.25
N ASP A 184 29.12 -4.33 -5.84
CA ASP A 184 30.42 -4.17 -5.20
C ASP A 184 30.70 -2.70 -4.81
N ILE A 185 30.24 -1.76 -5.65
CA ILE A 185 30.36 -0.32 -5.38
C ILE A 185 29.07 0.15 -4.69
N ASN A 186 29.17 0.37 -3.39
CA ASN A 186 28.07 0.82 -2.54
C ASN A 186 28.13 2.33 -2.25
N LYS A 187 27.10 2.85 -1.55
CA LYS A 187 27.00 4.25 -1.13
C LYS A 187 28.25 4.76 -0.38
N VAL A 188 28.88 3.93 0.44
CA VAL A 188 30.04 4.32 1.23
C VAL A 188 31.24 4.55 0.30
N ALA A 189 31.48 3.64 -0.66
CA ALA A 189 32.54 3.78 -1.65
C ALA A 189 32.36 5.04 -2.52
N ARG A 190 31.13 5.32 -2.97
CA ARG A 190 30.80 6.53 -3.73
C ARG A 190 31.01 7.80 -2.90
N ALA A 191 30.55 7.81 -1.64
CA ALA A 191 30.74 8.94 -0.72
C ALA A 191 32.22 9.24 -0.47
N GLN A 192 33.07 8.20 -0.35
CA GLN A 192 34.54 8.35 -0.22
C GLN A 192 35.14 8.93 -1.48
N LEU A 193 34.74 8.42 -2.66
CA LEU A 193 35.22 8.93 -3.95
C LEU A 193 34.88 10.42 -4.14
N LEU A 194 33.67 10.81 -3.81
CA LEU A 194 33.17 12.19 -3.94
C LEU A 194 33.62 13.10 -2.79
N GLN A 195 34.27 12.57 -1.76
CA GLN A 195 34.67 13.30 -0.55
C GLN A 195 33.54 14.15 0.05
N GLN A 196 32.33 13.61 0.07
CA GLN A 196 31.15 14.28 0.64
C GLN A 196 30.20 13.28 1.30
N LYS A 197 29.50 13.76 2.33
CA LYS A 197 28.45 12.99 3.00
C LYS A 197 27.15 13.11 2.18
N PRO A 198 26.60 12.01 1.64
CA PRO A 198 25.33 12.06 0.91
C PRO A 198 24.18 12.44 1.85
N CYS A 199 23.38 13.40 1.45
CA CYS A 199 22.18 13.81 2.18
C CYS A 199 21.10 14.36 1.25
N ILE A 200 19.86 14.30 1.68
CA ILE A 200 18.72 14.91 1.00
C ILE A 200 18.28 16.13 1.82
N LEU A 201 18.17 17.28 1.17
CA LEU A 201 17.56 18.48 1.74
C LEU A 201 16.17 18.64 1.16
N TRP A 202 15.15 18.45 2.00
CA TRP A 202 13.75 18.52 1.58
C TRP A 202 13.14 19.87 1.94
N PHE A 203 12.84 20.72 0.92
CA PHE A 203 12.23 22.03 1.11
C PHE A 203 10.71 21.92 1.06
N THR A 204 10.03 22.33 2.13
CA THR A 204 8.55 22.35 2.21
C THR A 204 8.04 23.77 2.37
N GLY A 205 6.77 23.99 2.02
CA GLY A 205 6.10 25.29 2.16
C GLY A 205 5.09 25.55 1.05
N PHE A 206 4.30 26.61 1.21
CA PHE A 206 3.27 26.99 0.25
C PHE A 206 3.84 27.37 -1.14
N SER A 207 2.98 27.32 -2.16
CA SER A 207 3.33 27.85 -3.49
C SER A 207 3.72 29.32 -3.37
N GLY A 208 4.76 29.73 -4.09
CA GLY A 208 5.27 31.10 -4.03
C GLY A 208 6.11 31.46 -2.80
N SER A 209 6.36 30.54 -1.85
CA SER A 209 7.16 30.82 -0.63
C SER A 209 8.68 30.93 -0.85
N GLY A 210 9.15 30.88 -2.08
CA GLY A 210 10.58 31.05 -2.41
C GLY A 210 11.43 29.76 -2.31
N LYS A 211 10.81 28.57 -2.18
CA LYS A 211 11.54 27.29 -2.04
C LYS A 211 12.58 27.07 -3.15
N SER A 212 12.17 27.20 -4.40
CA SER A 212 13.06 26.98 -5.56
C SER A 212 14.18 28.01 -5.61
N SER A 213 13.91 29.26 -5.22
CA SER A 213 14.94 30.31 -5.15
C SER A 213 15.99 30.00 -4.10
N ILE A 214 15.57 29.58 -2.90
CA ILE A 214 16.48 29.20 -1.81
C ILE A 214 17.25 27.94 -2.18
N ALA A 215 16.59 26.91 -2.72
CA ALA A 215 17.23 25.68 -3.15
C ALA A 215 18.30 25.93 -4.21
N ASN A 216 18.03 26.77 -5.21
CA ASN A 216 18.98 27.16 -6.23
C ASN A 216 20.19 27.93 -5.65
N LEU A 217 19.99 28.79 -4.66
CA LEU A 217 21.10 29.49 -3.98
C LEU A 217 21.96 28.52 -3.17
N VAL A 218 21.36 27.55 -2.49
CA VAL A 218 22.06 26.49 -1.77
C VAL A 218 22.89 25.65 -2.74
N GLU A 219 22.30 25.24 -3.86
CA GLU A 219 22.99 24.47 -4.90
C GLU A 219 24.20 25.24 -5.46
N LYS A 220 24.05 26.51 -5.82
CA LYS A 220 25.17 27.35 -6.26
C LYS A 220 26.29 27.41 -5.20
N LYS A 221 25.93 27.53 -3.92
CA LYS A 221 26.89 27.55 -2.81
C LYS A 221 27.62 26.22 -2.66
N LEU A 222 26.93 25.08 -2.82
CA LEU A 222 27.53 23.75 -2.79
C LEU A 222 28.48 23.56 -4.00
N PHE A 223 28.02 23.93 -5.20
CA PHE A 223 28.82 23.86 -6.42
C PHE A 223 30.11 24.66 -6.31
N SER A 224 30.06 25.90 -5.78
CA SER A 224 31.25 26.74 -5.57
C SER A 224 32.26 26.15 -4.58
N LYS A 225 31.83 25.17 -3.77
CA LYS A 225 32.66 24.39 -2.84
C LYS A 225 33.11 23.04 -3.42
N GLY A 226 32.89 22.80 -4.70
CA GLY A 226 33.23 21.54 -5.36
C GLY A 226 32.38 20.35 -4.91
N LYS A 227 31.17 20.59 -4.36
CA LYS A 227 30.27 19.51 -3.94
C LYS A 227 29.30 19.15 -5.07
N HIS A 228 29.12 17.85 -5.28
CA HIS A 228 28.14 17.34 -6.19
C HIS A 228 26.74 17.49 -5.58
N SER A 229 25.85 18.12 -6.30
CA SER A 229 24.45 18.31 -5.92
C SER A 229 23.55 18.26 -7.15
N TYR A 230 22.28 17.91 -6.94
CA TYR A 230 21.27 17.95 -7.97
C TYR A 230 19.95 18.43 -7.40
N LEU A 231 19.35 19.43 -8.04
CA LEU A 231 18.09 20.01 -7.63
C LEU A 231 16.91 19.31 -8.34
N LEU A 232 16.13 18.56 -7.57
CA LEU A 232 14.85 18.01 -8.03
C LEU A 232 13.75 19.03 -7.76
N ASP A 233 13.51 19.93 -8.71
CA ASP A 233 12.40 20.90 -8.62
C ASP A 233 11.08 20.23 -8.98
N GLY A 234 10.02 20.49 -8.19
CA GLY A 234 8.72 19.83 -8.33
C GLY A 234 8.02 20.08 -9.66
N ASP A 235 8.21 21.27 -10.25
CA ASP A 235 7.62 21.61 -11.55
C ASP A 235 8.46 21.03 -12.69
N ASN A 236 9.79 21.06 -12.57
CA ASN A 236 10.68 20.51 -13.59
C ASN A 236 10.51 19.01 -13.78
N VAL A 237 10.33 18.24 -12.71
CA VAL A 237 10.11 16.77 -12.81
C VAL A 237 8.78 16.43 -13.49
N ARG A 238 7.81 17.33 -13.50
CA ARG A 238 6.54 17.16 -14.21
C ARG A 238 6.68 17.30 -15.74
N HIS A 239 7.73 17.90 -16.24
CA HIS A 239 8.01 17.93 -17.68
C HIS A 239 8.58 16.61 -18.22
N GLY A 240 9.08 15.74 -17.36
CA GLY A 240 9.68 14.45 -17.72
C GLY A 240 9.12 13.29 -16.90
N LEU A 241 9.75 12.99 -15.78
CA LEU A 241 9.47 11.83 -14.92
C LEU A 241 8.00 11.69 -14.52
N ASN A 242 7.30 12.81 -14.27
CA ASN A 242 5.92 12.87 -13.80
C ASN A 242 4.98 13.54 -14.80
N ARG A 243 5.28 13.46 -16.09
CA ARG A 243 4.49 14.10 -17.17
C ARG A 243 3.05 13.56 -17.24
N ASP A 244 2.84 12.33 -16.82
CA ASP A 244 1.56 11.64 -16.80
C ASP A 244 0.66 12.06 -15.61
N LEU A 245 1.18 12.85 -14.65
CA LEU A 245 0.47 13.25 -13.44
C LEU A 245 -0.14 14.65 -13.56
N GLY A 246 -1.42 14.77 -13.18
CA GLY A 246 -2.13 16.03 -13.04
C GLY A 246 -1.90 16.71 -11.67
N PHE A 247 -2.92 17.46 -11.20
CA PHE A 247 -2.88 18.22 -9.94
C PHE A 247 -3.91 17.73 -8.91
N THR A 248 -4.53 16.56 -9.13
CA THR A 248 -5.42 15.95 -8.14
C THR A 248 -4.63 15.56 -6.88
N ASN A 249 -5.30 15.34 -5.76
CA ASN A 249 -4.63 14.91 -4.54
C ASN A 249 -3.89 13.58 -4.73
N ALA A 250 -4.46 12.65 -5.49
CA ALA A 250 -3.82 11.37 -5.83
C ALA A 250 -2.54 11.60 -6.66
N ASP A 251 -2.60 12.44 -7.70
CA ASP A 251 -1.44 12.78 -8.52
C ASP A 251 -0.34 13.46 -7.71
N ARG A 252 -0.72 14.32 -6.75
CA ARG A 252 0.25 14.98 -5.86
C ARG A 252 0.99 13.98 -4.97
N VAL A 253 0.27 13.02 -4.40
CA VAL A 253 0.87 11.95 -3.58
C VAL A 253 1.82 11.11 -4.42
N GLU A 254 1.39 10.69 -5.62
CA GLU A 254 2.23 9.90 -6.53
C GLU A 254 3.45 10.68 -7.03
N ASN A 255 3.30 11.99 -7.30
CA ASN A 255 4.41 12.87 -7.63
C ASN A 255 5.47 12.88 -6.54
N ILE A 256 5.07 13.06 -5.28
CA ILE A 256 5.98 13.05 -4.13
C ILE A 256 6.63 11.67 -3.97
N ARG A 257 5.88 10.59 -4.12
CA ARG A 257 6.41 9.22 -4.05
C ARG A 257 7.52 9.00 -5.09
N ARG A 258 7.28 9.34 -6.37
CA ARG A 258 8.28 9.17 -7.44
C ARG A 258 9.52 10.03 -7.21
N ILE A 259 9.34 11.28 -6.79
CA ILE A 259 10.47 12.17 -6.45
C ILE A 259 11.28 11.59 -5.28
N SER A 260 10.63 11.06 -4.25
CA SER A 260 11.30 10.44 -3.10
C SER A 260 12.14 9.23 -3.50
N GLU A 261 11.62 8.33 -4.35
CA GLU A 261 12.37 7.18 -4.83
C GLU A 261 13.55 7.60 -5.73
N THR A 262 13.37 8.59 -6.59
CA THR A 262 14.45 9.17 -7.40
C THR A 262 15.54 9.78 -6.50
N ALA A 263 15.13 10.53 -5.47
CA ALA A 263 16.07 11.13 -4.51
C ALA A 263 16.86 10.06 -3.71
N LYS A 264 16.24 8.91 -3.38
CA LYS A 264 16.96 7.78 -2.76
C LYS A 264 18.02 7.19 -3.69
N LEU A 265 17.73 7.02 -4.98
CA LEU A 265 18.71 6.55 -5.95
C LEU A 265 19.87 7.53 -6.09
N MET A 266 19.59 8.84 -6.14
CA MET A 266 20.64 9.87 -6.18
C MET A 266 21.43 9.97 -4.87
N LEU A 267 20.81 9.68 -3.74
CA LEU A 267 21.49 9.60 -2.45
C LEU A 267 22.47 8.42 -2.38
N ASP A 268 22.17 7.34 -3.10
CA ASP A 268 23.06 6.18 -3.20
C ASP A 268 24.17 6.40 -4.22
N ALA A 269 23.92 7.16 -5.27
CA ALA A 269 24.90 7.52 -6.30
C ALA A 269 25.89 8.56 -5.82
#